data_d38abd5cb8cc6dae35ab9d986ce70719
#
_entry.id   d38abd5cb8cc6dae35ab9d986ce70719
#
_cell.length_a   1.000
_cell.length_b   1.000
_cell.length_c   1.000
_cell.angle_alpha   90.00
_cell.angle_beta   90.00
_cell.angle_gamma   90.00
#
_symmetry.space_group_name_H-M   'P 1'
#
loop_
_entity.id
_entity.type
_entity.pdbx_description
1 polymer ?
#
loop_
_entity_poly.entity_id
_entity_poly.type
_entity_poly.pdbx_seq_one_letter_code
_entity_poly.pdbx_strand_id
1 'polypeptide(L)'
;IARLLRSKCAFFGVSSMLEALELRRAGIDNPILILGHTPPAAFPEAVRQGIRPAIFRYEDAVALSRAAADAGVTTPFHFALDTGMSRIGFQATEDSADICAKIAALPGLRAEGLFSHFATADCADLTRSRRQAALFDTFDAMLRIRGVEIPIRHLDNSAGLMNFPCRYEMVRSGIVTYGM
;
A
#
# COMPACT_ATOMS: atom_id res chain seq x y z
N ILE A 1 -9.35 0.77 -20.11
CA ILE A 1 -8.42 1.73 -19.49
C ILE A 1 -7.11 1.02 -19.12
N ALA A 2 -7.11 -0.07 -18.31
CA ALA A 2 -5.90 -0.74 -17.86
C ALA A 2 -4.99 -1.17 -19.03
N ARG A 3 -5.54 -1.73 -20.12
CA ARG A 3 -4.76 -2.09 -21.32
C ARG A 3 -4.08 -0.91 -22.00
N LEU A 4 -4.66 0.29 -21.94
CA LEU A 4 -4.06 1.52 -22.48
C LEU A 4 -2.95 2.06 -21.58
N LEU A 5 -3.05 1.83 -20.28
CA LEU A 5 -2.11 2.37 -19.28
C LEU A 5 -0.98 1.41 -18.93
N ARG A 6 -1.03 0.13 -19.33
CA ARG A 6 -0.06 -0.89 -18.90
C ARG A 6 1.40 -0.54 -19.19
N SER A 7 1.67 0.20 -20.26
CA SER A 7 3.03 0.66 -20.61
C SER A 7 3.39 2.02 -20.03
N LYS A 8 2.47 2.66 -19.29
CA LYS A 8 2.60 4.03 -18.79
C LYS A 8 2.59 4.13 -17.27
N CYS A 9 2.24 3.07 -16.56
CA CYS A 9 2.23 3.04 -15.11
C CYS A 9 3.01 1.83 -14.57
N ALA A 10 3.64 2.00 -13.42
CA ALA A 10 4.41 0.93 -12.76
C ALA A 10 3.49 -0.06 -12.01
N PHE A 11 2.39 0.43 -11.44
CA PHE A 11 1.46 -0.34 -10.63
C PHE A 11 0.01 -0.06 -11.04
N PHE A 12 -0.86 -1.04 -10.81
CA PHE A 12 -2.29 -0.83 -10.74
C PHE A 12 -2.77 -0.94 -9.29
N GLY A 13 -3.50 0.08 -8.81
CA GLY A 13 -4.18 0.06 -7.52
C GLY A 13 -5.63 -0.35 -7.68
N VAL A 14 -6.08 -1.32 -6.89
CA VAL A 14 -7.47 -1.81 -6.88
C VAL A 14 -8.01 -1.85 -5.45
N SER A 15 -9.31 -1.98 -5.28
CA SER A 15 -9.93 -2.02 -3.95
C SER A 15 -10.07 -3.44 -3.39
N SER A 16 -10.11 -4.46 -4.26
CA SER A 16 -10.44 -5.82 -3.87
C SER A 16 -9.68 -6.88 -4.67
N MET A 17 -9.68 -8.11 -4.15
CA MET A 17 -9.14 -9.27 -4.85
C MET A 17 -9.89 -9.56 -6.16
N LEU A 18 -11.21 -9.31 -6.19
CA LEU A 18 -12.01 -9.52 -7.39
C LEU A 18 -11.53 -8.65 -8.56
N GLU A 19 -11.34 -7.35 -8.31
CA GLU A 19 -10.80 -6.41 -9.30
C GLU A 19 -9.39 -6.79 -9.75
N ALA A 20 -8.54 -7.23 -8.81
CA ALA A 20 -7.20 -7.69 -9.13
C ALA A 20 -7.22 -8.89 -10.10
N LEU A 21 -8.10 -9.85 -9.86
CA LEU A 21 -8.28 -11.02 -10.73
C LEU A 21 -8.85 -10.65 -12.08
N GLU A 22 -9.73 -9.67 -12.17
CA GLU A 22 -10.22 -9.15 -13.46
C GLU A 22 -9.08 -8.57 -14.30
N LEU A 23 -8.17 -7.81 -13.68
CA LEU A 23 -6.99 -7.29 -14.36
C LEU A 23 -6.09 -8.43 -14.86
N ARG A 24 -5.83 -9.46 -14.04
CA ARG A 24 -5.05 -10.64 -14.45
C ARG A 24 -5.69 -11.38 -15.63
N ARG A 25 -7.01 -11.62 -15.57
CA ARG A 25 -7.77 -12.24 -16.71
C ARG A 25 -7.73 -11.38 -17.96
N ALA A 26 -7.62 -10.04 -17.82
CA ALA A 26 -7.48 -9.12 -18.94
C ALA A 26 -6.05 -9.04 -19.52
N GLY A 27 -5.10 -9.85 -19.01
CA GLY A 27 -3.72 -9.90 -19.47
C GLY A 27 -2.87 -8.70 -18.97
N ILE A 28 -3.17 -8.18 -17.80
CA ILE A 28 -2.36 -7.15 -17.14
C ILE A 28 -1.33 -7.83 -16.23
N ASP A 29 -0.07 -7.78 -16.62
CA ASP A 29 1.06 -8.39 -15.90
C ASP A 29 1.75 -7.42 -14.93
N ASN A 30 1.45 -6.12 -15.01
CA ASN A 30 1.99 -5.13 -14.08
C ASN A 30 1.75 -5.54 -12.62
N PRO A 31 2.60 -5.08 -11.69
CA PRO A 31 2.31 -5.15 -10.27
C PRO A 31 0.91 -4.62 -9.93
N ILE A 32 0.14 -5.39 -9.15
CA ILE A 32 -1.19 -4.99 -8.67
C ILE A 32 -1.13 -4.89 -7.16
N LEU A 33 -1.57 -3.75 -6.62
CA LEU A 33 -1.70 -3.48 -5.19
C LEU A 33 -3.17 -3.38 -4.82
N ILE A 34 -3.62 -4.20 -3.87
CA ILE A 34 -4.94 -4.04 -3.25
C ILE A 34 -4.82 -3.00 -2.15
N LEU A 35 -5.52 -1.87 -2.31
CA LEU A 35 -5.51 -0.75 -1.37
C LEU A 35 -6.53 -0.93 -0.22
N GLY A 36 -7.40 -1.92 -0.32
CA GLY A 36 -8.37 -2.30 0.70
C GLY A 36 -7.92 -3.49 1.54
N HIS A 37 -8.79 -3.95 2.44
CA HIS A 37 -8.57 -5.17 3.20
C HIS A 37 -8.68 -6.41 2.30
N THR A 38 -7.71 -7.30 2.39
CA THR A 38 -7.74 -8.62 1.75
C THR A 38 -8.03 -9.68 2.82
N PRO A 39 -9.15 -10.39 2.77
CA PRO A 39 -9.44 -11.46 3.72
C PRO A 39 -8.37 -12.57 3.66
N PRO A 40 -7.97 -13.16 4.80
CA PRO A 40 -6.94 -14.21 4.85
C PRO A 40 -7.20 -15.38 3.89
N ALA A 41 -8.46 -15.76 3.68
CA ALA A 41 -8.84 -16.81 2.74
C ALA A 41 -8.44 -16.51 1.28
N ALA A 42 -8.20 -15.26 0.92
CA ALA A 42 -7.77 -14.87 -0.42
C ALA A 42 -6.24 -14.84 -0.59
N PHE A 43 -5.45 -14.94 0.46
CA PHE A 43 -3.99 -14.86 0.37
C PHE A 43 -3.35 -15.95 -0.50
N PRO A 44 -3.77 -17.23 -0.46
CA PRO A 44 -3.21 -18.25 -1.36
C PRO A 44 -3.36 -17.86 -2.84
N GLU A 45 -4.50 -17.28 -3.22
CA GLU A 45 -4.71 -16.81 -4.59
C GLU A 45 -3.90 -15.54 -4.87
N ALA A 46 -3.84 -14.58 -3.94
CA ALA A 46 -3.04 -13.37 -4.11
C ALA A 46 -1.56 -13.69 -4.33
N VAL A 47 -1.02 -14.65 -3.57
CA VAL A 47 0.35 -15.15 -3.72
C VAL A 47 0.58 -15.76 -5.10
N ARG A 48 -0.30 -16.68 -5.53
CA ARG A 48 -0.19 -17.33 -6.87
C ARG A 48 -0.22 -16.33 -8.02
N GLN A 49 -1.01 -15.27 -7.89
CA GLN A 49 -1.18 -14.24 -8.91
C GLN A 49 -0.18 -13.09 -8.80
N GLY A 50 0.75 -13.13 -7.83
CA GLY A 50 1.71 -12.05 -7.60
C GLY A 50 1.05 -10.70 -7.27
N ILE A 51 -0.08 -10.74 -6.56
CA ILE A 51 -0.82 -9.56 -6.12
C ILE A 51 -0.32 -9.12 -4.75
N ARG A 52 -0.11 -7.82 -4.56
CA ARG A 52 0.36 -7.21 -3.31
C ARG A 52 -0.84 -6.84 -2.44
N PRO A 53 -1.05 -7.45 -1.28
CA PRO A 53 -2.05 -6.99 -0.32
C PRO A 53 -1.56 -5.79 0.47
N ALA A 54 -2.49 -4.95 0.95
CA ALA A 54 -2.25 -4.01 2.02
C ALA A 54 -2.32 -4.75 3.36
N ILE A 55 -1.32 -4.58 4.21
CA ILE A 55 -1.24 -5.20 5.54
C ILE A 55 -1.28 -4.11 6.61
N PHE A 56 -2.21 -4.27 7.55
CA PHE A 56 -2.39 -3.39 8.71
C PHE A 56 -2.89 -4.13 9.96
N ARG A 57 -2.72 -5.46 9.98
CA ARG A 57 -2.98 -6.34 11.13
C ARG A 57 -1.92 -7.43 11.16
N TYR A 58 -1.45 -7.75 12.35
CA TYR A 58 -0.41 -8.79 12.53
C TYR A 58 -0.89 -10.17 12.08
N GLU A 59 -2.14 -10.51 12.42
CA GLU A 59 -2.76 -11.80 12.09
C GLU A 59 -2.87 -12.03 10.58
N ASP A 60 -3.17 -10.96 9.83
CA ASP A 60 -3.21 -10.99 8.35
C ASP A 60 -1.81 -11.23 7.77
N ALA A 61 -0.78 -10.60 8.35
CA ALA A 61 0.60 -10.84 7.96
C ALA A 61 1.05 -12.28 8.21
N VAL A 62 0.67 -12.86 9.35
CA VAL A 62 0.95 -14.27 9.66
C VAL A 62 0.27 -15.20 8.66
N ALA A 63 -0.98 -14.93 8.30
CA ALA A 63 -1.70 -15.72 7.30
C ALA A 63 -1.07 -15.58 5.89
N LEU A 64 -0.63 -14.38 5.51
CA LEU A 64 0.08 -14.15 4.25
C LEU A 64 1.44 -14.87 4.23
N SER A 65 2.19 -14.83 5.34
CA SER A 65 3.46 -15.54 5.49
C SER A 65 3.30 -17.06 5.30
N ARG A 66 2.25 -17.65 5.88
CA ARG A 66 1.92 -19.07 5.69
C ARG A 66 1.62 -19.36 4.21
N ALA A 67 0.78 -18.56 3.57
CA ALA A 67 0.45 -18.76 2.16
C ALA A 67 1.68 -18.63 1.26
N ALA A 68 2.61 -17.71 1.57
CA ALA A 68 3.88 -17.57 0.86
C ALA A 68 4.80 -18.79 1.06
N ALA A 69 4.90 -19.30 2.29
CA ALA A 69 5.68 -20.50 2.62
C ALA A 69 5.12 -21.75 1.91
N ASP A 70 3.80 -21.93 1.91
CA ASP A 70 3.13 -23.05 1.24
C ASP A 70 3.36 -23.05 -0.28
N ALA A 71 3.49 -21.84 -0.86
CA ALA A 71 3.80 -21.64 -2.27
C ALA A 71 5.32 -21.65 -2.59
N GLY A 72 6.19 -21.66 -1.59
CA GLY A 72 7.63 -21.63 -1.76
C GLY A 72 8.18 -20.32 -2.35
N VAL A 73 7.50 -19.19 -2.10
CA VAL A 73 7.86 -17.89 -2.68
C VAL A 73 8.02 -16.81 -1.61
N THR A 74 8.66 -15.70 -2.01
CA THR A 74 8.63 -14.46 -1.23
C THR A 74 7.59 -13.51 -1.82
N THR A 75 6.63 -13.12 -0.99
CA THR A 75 5.50 -12.27 -1.40
C THR A 75 5.72 -10.84 -0.97
N PRO A 76 5.72 -9.87 -1.91
CA PRO A 76 5.74 -8.46 -1.57
C PRO A 76 4.37 -8.01 -1.05
N PHE A 77 4.40 -7.07 -0.11
CA PHE A 77 3.21 -6.42 0.44
C PHE A 77 3.50 -4.97 0.78
N HIS A 78 2.44 -4.17 0.97
CA HIS A 78 2.56 -2.79 1.44
C HIS A 78 1.91 -2.63 2.81
N PHE A 79 2.60 -1.95 3.72
CA PHE A 79 1.98 -1.50 4.95
C PHE A 79 0.99 -0.38 4.67
N ALA A 80 -0.22 -0.47 5.23
CA ALA A 80 -1.15 0.64 5.26
C ALA A 80 -1.05 1.36 6.60
N LEU A 81 -0.91 2.69 6.55
CA LEU A 81 -0.83 3.58 7.71
C LEU A 81 -2.00 4.54 7.71
N ASP A 82 -2.65 4.71 8.84
CA ASP A 82 -3.66 5.76 9.02
C ASP A 82 -3.00 7.01 9.63
N THR A 83 -2.90 8.04 8.82
CA THR A 83 -2.41 9.36 9.23
C THR A 83 -3.54 10.39 9.42
N GLY A 84 -4.81 9.91 9.42
CA GLY A 84 -5.96 10.78 9.64
C GLY A 84 -7.07 10.67 8.60
N MET A 85 -7.03 9.67 7.71
CA MET A 85 -8.17 9.31 6.84
C MET A 85 -9.21 8.50 7.63
N SER A 86 -8.79 7.79 8.68
CA SER A 86 -9.63 7.01 9.59
C SER A 86 -10.46 5.92 8.89
N ARG A 87 -9.82 5.22 7.95
CA ARG A 87 -10.47 4.18 7.16
C ARG A 87 -9.85 2.81 7.37
N ILE A 88 -8.55 2.67 7.12
CA ILE A 88 -7.71 1.49 7.33
C ILE A 88 -6.29 1.92 7.67
N GLY A 89 -5.53 1.06 8.29
CA GLY A 89 -4.10 1.26 8.52
C GLY A 89 -3.72 1.13 9.99
N PHE A 90 -2.44 0.88 10.24
CA PHE A 90 -1.84 1.02 11.55
C PHE A 90 -1.91 2.48 12.00
N GLN A 91 -2.07 2.72 13.29
CA GLN A 91 -1.88 4.05 13.84
C GLN A 91 -0.40 4.41 13.85
N ALA A 92 -0.06 5.68 13.66
CA ALA A 92 1.33 6.13 13.64
C ALA A 92 1.90 6.24 15.08
N THR A 93 2.16 5.10 15.71
CA THR A 93 2.68 4.97 17.08
C THR A 93 3.90 4.06 17.12
N GLU A 94 4.69 4.16 18.20
CA GLU A 94 5.84 3.28 18.45
C GLU A 94 5.40 1.79 18.50
N ASP A 95 4.30 1.48 19.19
CA ASP A 95 3.77 0.11 19.27
C ASP A 95 3.45 -0.45 17.87
N SER A 96 2.86 0.36 17.00
CA SER A 96 2.59 -0.03 15.62
C SER A 96 3.87 -0.26 14.83
N ALA A 97 4.89 0.57 15.05
CA ALA A 97 6.19 0.40 14.40
C ALA A 97 6.90 -0.88 14.87
N ASP A 98 6.78 -1.25 16.17
CA ASP A 98 7.26 -2.53 16.69
C ASP A 98 6.55 -3.71 16.05
N ILE A 99 5.22 -3.62 15.87
CA ILE A 99 4.44 -4.65 15.17
C ILE A 99 4.87 -4.75 13.70
N CYS A 100 5.05 -3.63 13.01
CA CYS A 100 5.50 -3.62 11.62
C CYS A 100 6.91 -4.25 11.48
N ALA A 101 7.81 -4.02 12.43
CA ALA A 101 9.13 -4.64 12.45
C ALA A 101 9.02 -6.18 12.61
N LYS A 102 8.15 -6.66 13.50
CA LYS A 102 7.88 -8.08 13.63
C LYS A 102 7.29 -8.68 12.35
N ILE A 103 6.39 -7.95 11.66
CA ILE A 103 5.82 -8.38 10.38
C ILE A 103 6.90 -8.47 9.30
N ALA A 104 7.76 -7.46 9.20
CA ALA A 104 8.84 -7.44 8.21
C ALA A 104 9.83 -8.60 8.36
N ALA A 105 9.95 -9.15 9.58
CA ALA A 105 10.79 -10.31 9.89
C ALA A 105 10.11 -11.67 9.64
N LEU A 106 8.82 -11.71 9.28
CA LEU A 106 8.13 -12.96 8.99
C LEU A 106 8.68 -13.64 7.73
N PRO A 107 8.86 -14.97 7.74
CA PRO A 107 9.40 -15.69 6.60
C PRO A 107 8.49 -15.58 5.38
N GLY A 108 9.11 -15.53 4.19
CA GLY A 108 8.38 -15.45 2.92
C GLY A 108 7.68 -14.10 2.65
N LEU A 109 7.92 -13.09 3.49
CA LEU A 109 7.38 -11.74 3.27
C LEU A 109 8.47 -10.74 2.90
N ARG A 110 8.11 -9.75 2.07
CA ARG A 110 8.95 -8.60 1.73
C ARG A 110 8.13 -7.32 1.85
N ALA A 111 8.49 -6.48 2.83
CA ALA A 111 7.91 -5.16 2.99
C ALA A 111 8.36 -4.28 1.80
N GLU A 112 7.54 -4.23 0.74
CA GLU A 112 7.84 -3.49 -0.50
C GLU A 112 7.42 -2.04 -0.41
N GLY A 113 6.36 -1.74 0.34
CA GLY A 113 5.84 -0.38 0.40
C GLY A 113 5.21 0.01 1.73
N LEU A 114 5.09 1.33 1.90
CA LEU A 114 4.33 1.98 2.96
C LEU A 114 3.42 3.03 2.32
N PHE A 115 2.13 3.04 2.68
CA PHE A 115 1.23 4.07 2.19
C PHE A 115 0.25 4.57 3.23
N SER A 116 -0.19 5.79 3.00
CA SER A 116 -1.37 6.36 3.62
C SER A 116 -2.25 7.04 2.56
N HIS A 117 -3.25 7.80 2.97
CA HIS A 117 -4.17 8.49 2.06
C HIS A 117 -4.54 9.85 2.60
N PHE A 118 -4.39 10.89 1.77
CA PHE A 118 -4.86 12.22 2.12
C PHE A 118 -6.39 12.26 2.23
N ALA A 119 -6.87 12.83 3.33
CA ALA A 119 -8.31 12.98 3.58
C ALA A 119 -8.90 14.22 2.91
N THR A 120 -8.11 15.29 2.78
CA THR A 120 -8.57 16.64 2.40
C THR A 120 -7.56 17.39 1.53
N ALA A 121 -6.82 16.69 0.65
CA ALA A 121 -5.84 17.35 -0.23
C ALA A 121 -6.49 18.15 -1.37
N ASP A 122 -7.80 18.06 -1.54
CA ASP A 122 -8.65 18.83 -2.45
C ASP A 122 -9.20 20.12 -1.82
N CYS A 123 -8.98 20.34 -0.53
CA CYS A 123 -9.43 21.57 0.15
C CYS A 123 -8.43 22.72 -0.06
N ALA A 124 -8.92 23.96 0.01
CA ALA A 124 -8.06 25.15 -0.05
C ALA A 124 -7.10 25.24 1.15
N ASP A 125 -7.54 24.82 2.34
CA ASP A 125 -6.68 24.70 3.52
C ASP A 125 -6.02 23.31 3.56
N LEU A 126 -4.73 23.29 3.28
CA LEU A 126 -3.90 22.07 3.28
C LEU A 126 -3.26 21.75 4.64
N THR A 127 -3.64 22.44 5.71
CA THR A 127 -3.03 22.25 7.05
C THR A 127 -3.16 20.81 7.52
N ARG A 128 -4.35 20.20 7.36
CA ARG A 128 -4.59 18.79 7.73
C ARG A 128 -3.72 17.84 6.89
N SER A 129 -3.64 18.08 5.60
CA SER A 129 -2.84 17.24 4.71
C SER A 129 -1.34 17.36 4.97
N ARG A 130 -0.84 18.54 5.34
CA ARG A 130 0.55 18.72 5.79
C ARG A 130 0.85 17.95 7.07
N ARG A 131 -0.09 17.94 8.03
CA ARG A 131 0.03 17.14 9.26
C ARG A 131 0.05 15.64 8.95
N GLN A 132 -0.78 15.17 8.01
CA GLN A 132 -0.76 13.79 7.56
C GLN A 132 0.60 13.40 6.97
N ALA A 133 1.19 14.25 6.12
CA ALA A 133 2.51 14.02 5.54
C ALA A 133 3.61 13.98 6.61
N ALA A 134 3.60 14.92 7.58
CA ALA A 134 4.56 14.93 8.67
C ALA A 134 4.46 13.66 9.54
N LEU A 135 3.25 13.20 9.82
CA LEU A 135 3.03 11.97 10.58
C LEU A 135 3.49 10.73 9.81
N PHE A 136 3.29 10.71 8.49
CA PHE A 136 3.78 9.66 7.60
C PHE A 136 5.32 9.60 7.62
N ASP A 137 6.00 10.75 7.47
CA ASP A 137 7.46 10.83 7.53
C ASP A 137 8.01 10.38 8.90
N THR A 138 7.32 10.77 9.99
CA THR A 138 7.68 10.34 11.34
C THR A 138 7.61 8.82 11.49
N PHE A 139 6.54 8.20 10.99
CA PHE A 139 6.38 6.75 11.07
C PHE A 139 7.40 6.00 10.21
N ASP A 140 7.72 6.49 9.01
CA ASP A 140 8.80 5.94 8.17
C ASP A 140 10.16 5.98 8.93
N ALA A 141 10.44 7.07 9.64
CA ALA A 141 11.63 7.17 10.48
C ALA A 141 11.62 6.14 11.64
N MET A 142 10.46 5.92 12.29
CA MET A 142 10.32 4.89 13.33
C MET A 142 10.62 3.49 12.79
N LEU A 143 10.19 3.18 11.56
CA LEU A 143 10.48 1.91 10.89
C LEU A 143 11.98 1.75 10.60
N ARG A 144 12.63 2.80 10.10
CA ARG A 144 14.09 2.79 9.82
C ARG A 144 14.93 2.56 11.07
N ILE A 145 14.55 3.18 12.19
CA ILE A 145 15.22 2.96 13.49
C ILE A 145 15.16 1.47 13.89
N ARG A 146 14.11 0.75 13.47
CA ARG A 146 13.93 -0.68 13.73
C ARG A 146 14.54 -1.58 12.65
N GLY A 147 15.30 -1.01 11.71
CA GLY A 147 15.93 -1.74 10.62
C GLY A 147 14.96 -2.16 9.49
N VAL A 148 13.78 -1.56 9.43
CA VAL A 148 12.81 -1.79 8.35
C VAL A 148 12.94 -0.67 7.33
N GLU A 149 13.54 -1.00 6.18
CA GLU A 149 13.65 -0.08 5.05
C GLU A 149 12.51 -0.34 4.06
N ILE A 150 11.80 0.72 3.69
CA ILE A 150 10.69 0.66 2.75
C ILE A 150 11.10 1.33 1.43
N PRO A 151 11.26 0.57 0.34
CA PRO A 151 11.70 1.13 -0.94
C PRO A 151 10.65 1.97 -1.66
N ILE A 152 9.36 1.75 -1.42
CA ILE A 152 8.28 2.45 -2.11
C ILE A 152 7.33 3.11 -1.10
N ARG A 153 7.46 4.41 -0.94
CA ARG A 153 6.53 5.20 -0.11
C ARG A 153 5.52 5.89 -1.01
N HIS A 154 4.26 5.93 -0.60
CA HIS A 154 3.24 6.61 -1.37
C HIS A 154 2.08 7.14 -0.51
N LEU A 155 1.83 8.42 -0.62
CA LEU A 155 0.79 9.13 0.12
C LEU A 155 -0.19 9.83 -0.83
N ASP A 156 0.34 10.40 -1.93
CA ASP A 156 -0.42 11.24 -2.84
C ASP A 156 -1.52 10.47 -3.58
N ASN A 157 -2.76 10.91 -3.41
CA ASN A 157 -3.88 10.64 -4.28
C ASN A 157 -3.93 11.69 -5.41
N SER A 158 -4.98 11.72 -6.23
CA SER A 158 -5.11 12.69 -7.32
C SER A 158 -4.97 14.14 -6.86
N ALA A 159 -5.60 14.51 -5.76
CA ALA A 159 -5.52 15.86 -5.21
C ALA A 159 -4.14 16.15 -4.61
N GLY A 160 -3.52 15.17 -3.94
CA GLY A 160 -2.15 15.28 -3.46
C GLY A 160 -1.18 15.53 -4.61
N LEU A 161 -1.29 14.77 -5.69
CA LEU A 161 -0.46 14.95 -6.90
C LEU A 161 -0.57 16.37 -7.50
N MET A 162 -1.73 17.01 -7.42
CA MET A 162 -1.96 18.34 -7.97
C MET A 162 -1.53 19.46 -7.01
N ASN A 163 -1.65 19.27 -5.70
CA ASN A 163 -1.52 20.33 -4.71
C ASN A 163 -0.27 20.23 -3.82
N PHE A 164 0.47 19.11 -3.91
CA PHE A 164 1.72 18.91 -3.16
C PHE A 164 2.88 18.61 -4.11
N PRO A 165 4.12 19.00 -3.77
CA PRO A 165 5.28 18.48 -4.48
C PRO A 165 5.39 16.98 -4.25
N CYS A 166 5.56 16.20 -5.32
CA CYS A 166 5.81 14.75 -5.23
C CYS A 166 7.07 14.50 -4.38
N ARG A 167 6.89 13.86 -3.22
CA ARG A 167 7.97 13.66 -2.24
C ARG A 167 8.37 12.20 -2.08
N TYR A 168 7.59 11.29 -2.65
CA TYR A 168 7.71 9.85 -2.47
C TYR A 168 7.88 9.13 -3.81
N GLU A 169 8.24 7.88 -3.75
CA GLU A 169 8.63 7.09 -4.92
C GLU A 169 7.44 6.74 -5.84
N MET A 170 6.20 6.80 -5.32
CA MET A 170 5.01 6.51 -6.10
C MET A 170 3.86 7.46 -5.76
N VAL A 171 3.06 7.80 -6.76
CA VAL A 171 1.79 8.53 -6.62
C VAL A 171 0.63 7.65 -7.11
N ARG A 172 -0.57 7.90 -6.62
CA ARG A 172 -1.77 7.17 -7.02
C ARG A 172 -2.75 8.07 -7.77
N SER A 173 -2.52 8.17 -9.08
CA SER A 173 -3.39 8.91 -10.00
C SER A 173 -4.68 8.11 -10.20
N GLY A 174 -5.74 8.46 -9.46
CA GLY A 174 -7.07 7.86 -9.55
C GLY A 174 -8.03 8.71 -10.37
N ILE A 175 -8.81 9.54 -9.71
CA ILE A 175 -9.89 10.36 -10.32
C ILE A 175 -9.37 11.22 -11.47
N VAL A 176 -8.20 11.83 -11.35
CA VAL A 176 -7.60 12.67 -12.39
C VAL A 176 -7.33 11.89 -13.70
N THR A 177 -7.14 10.58 -13.64
CA THR A 177 -6.99 9.73 -14.84
C THR A 177 -8.27 9.66 -15.67
N TYR A 178 -9.42 9.96 -15.07
CA TYR A 178 -10.73 9.98 -15.72
C TYR A 178 -11.17 11.40 -16.13
N GLY A 179 -10.30 12.41 -15.96
CA GLY A 179 -10.59 13.79 -16.35
C GLY A 179 -11.48 14.56 -15.36
N MET A 180 -11.51 14.13 -14.11
CA MET A 180 -12.28 14.78 -13.02
C MET A 180 -11.36 15.52 -12.07
#